data_07998c33240454bab7927084c6d860b9
#
_entry.id   07998c33240454bab7927084c6d860b9
#
_cell.length_a   1.000
_cell.length_b   1.000
_cell.length_c   1.000
_cell.angle_alpha   90.00
_cell.angle_beta   90.00
_cell.angle_gamma   90.00
#
_symmetry.space_group_name_H-M   'P 1'
#
loop_
_entity.id
_entity.type
_entity.pdbx_description
1 polymer ?
#
loop_
_entity_poly.entity_id
_entity_poly.type
_entity_poly.pdbx_seq_one_letter_code
_entity_poly.pdbx_strand_id
1 'polypeptide(L)' 'MKEVTLEYDNITLIVVGEYQKGQDGSYMYPDFSSDFNCFKVLCGGQDIIDILEQEVIDELEEQAIEIIEDKW' A
#
# COMPACT_ATOMS: atom_id res chain seq x y z
N MET A 1 -1.91 7.27 -9.51
CA MET A 1 -2.74 6.57 -8.54
C MET A 1 -2.74 5.09 -8.84
N LYS A 2 -2.54 4.26 -7.83
CA LYS A 2 -2.50 2.82 -7.99
C LYS A 2 -3.61 2.16 -7.20
N GLU A 3 -4.19 1.12 -7.80
CA GLU A 3 -5.16 0.28 -7.11
C GLU A 3 -4.55 -1.10 -6.94
N VAL A 4 -4.54 -1.59 -5.73
CA VAL A 4 -3.96 -2.90 -5.42
C VAL A 4 -5.04 -3.74 -4.76
N THR A 5 -5.32 -4.90 -5.35
CA THR A 5 -6.25 -5.84 -4.77
C THR A 5 -5.47 -6.81 -3.89
N LEU A 6 -5.86 -6.92 -2.65
CA LEU A 6 -5.20 -7.82 -1.71
C LEU A 6 -6.22 -8.46 -0.78
N GLU A 7 -5.78 -9.49 -0.08
CA GLU A 7 -6.61 -10.14 0.92
C GLU A 7 -6.07 -9.82 2.31
N TYR A 8 -6.96 -9.38 3.18
CA TYR A 8 -6.64 -9.11 4.56
C TYR A 8 -7.68 -9.81 5.43
N ASP A 9 -7.23 -10.69 6.29
CA ASP A 9 -8.10 -11.44 7.21
C ASP A 9 -9.26 -12.13 6.46
N ASN A 10 -8.93 -12.75 5.33
CA ASN A 10 -9.88 -13.46 4.46
C ASN A 10 -10.90 -12.55 3.78
N ILE A 11 -10.63 -11.25 3.76
CA ILE A 11 -11.48 -10.27 3.10
C ILE A 11 -10.70 -9.65 1.95
N THR A 12 -11.34 -9.60 0.78
CA THR A 12 -10.71 -8.96 -0.37
C THR A 12 -10.88 -7.45 -0.28
N LEU A 13 -9.77 -6.73 -0.30
CA LEU A 13 -9.76 -5.28 -0.22
C LEU A 13 -9.05 -4.70 -1.42
N ILE A 14 -9.51 -3.53 -1.85
CA ILE A 14 -8.84 -2.77 -2.90
C ILE A 14 -8.25 -1.53 -2.23
N VAL A 15 -6.94 -1.44 -2.23
CA VAL A 15 -6.22 -0.32 -1.62
C VAL A 15 -5.84 0.66 -2.72
N VAL A 16 -6.25 1.89 -2.59
CA VAL A 16 -5.99 2.93 -3.58
C VAL A 16 -5.07 3.98 -2.97
N GLY A 17 -4.00 4.29 -3.66
CA GLY A 17 -3.05 5.27 -3.17
C GLY A 17 -1.97 5.58 -4.18
N GLU A 18 -0.96 6.30 -3.73
CA GLU A 18 0.18 6.62 -4.55
C GLU A 18 1.40 5.81 -4.11
N TYR A 19 2.00 5.15 -5.06
CA TYR A 19 3.20 4.37 -4.83
C TYR A 19 4.41 5.17 -5.25
N GLN A 20 5.39 5.23 -4.37
CA GLN A 20 6.67 5.83 -4.67
C GLN A 20 7.75 4.77 -4.54
N LYS A 21 8.40 4.49 -5.64
CA LYS A 21 9.47 3.49 -5.63
C LYS A 21 10.64 4.00 -4.81
N GLY A 22 11.16 3.13 -3.96
CA GLY A 22 12.37 3.43 -3.23
C GLY A 22 13.54 3.58 -4.18
N GLN A 23 14.53 4.35 -3.78
CA GLN A 23 15.72 4.54 -4.56
C GLN A 23 16.82 3.64 -4.06
N ASP A 24 17.60 3.08 -4.98
CA ASP A 24 18.81 2.40 -4.61
C ASP A 24 19.73 3.41 -3.93
N GLY A 25 20.44 2.96 -2.92
CA GLY A 25 21.34 3.85 -2.20
C GLY A 25 22.33 4.46 -3.13
N SER A 26 22.34 5.77 -3.20
CA SER A 26 23.40 6.46 -3.89
C SER A 26 24.52 6.68 -2.88
N TYR A 27 25.67 7.03 -3.38
CA TYR A 27 26.82 7.20 -2.51
C TYR A 27 26.64 8.31 -1.48
N MET A 28 25.64 9.14 -1.63
CA MET A 28 25.40 10.25 -0.71
C MET A 28 24.25 10.01 0.25
N TYR A 29 23.38 9.05 -0.06
CA TYR A 29 22.19 8.84 0.73
C TYR A 29 21.97 7.37 0.96
N PRO A 30 21.42 7.00 2.12
CA PRO A 30 21.05 5.61 2.34
C PRO A 30 19.90 5.22 1.43
N ASP A 31 19.66 3.92 1.34
CA ASP A 31 18.55 3.42 0.56
C ASP A 31 17.24 3.96 1.11
N PHE A 32 16.36 4.40 0.22
CA PHE A 32 15.01 4.75 0.61
C PHE A 32 14.12 3.54 0.43
N SER A 33 13.35 3.24 1.45
CA SER A 33 12.31 2.24 1.31
C SER A 33 11.23 2.76 0.38
N SER A 34 10.63 1.83 -0.36
CA SER A 34 9.46 2.17 -1.16
C SER A 34 8.34 2.61 -0.23
N ASP A 35 7.50 3.49 -0.73
CA ASP A 35 6.43 4.05 0.07
C ASP A 35 5.10 3.96 -0.70
N PHE A 36 4.03 3.79 0.03
CA PHE A 36 2.70 3.75 -0.54
C PHE A 36 1.78 4.58 0.33
N ASN A 37 1.28 5.66 -0.24
CA ASN A 37 0.41 6.58 0.48
C ASN A 37 -1.04 6.22 0.19
N CYS A 38 -1.65 5.47 1.08
CA CYS A 38 -3.01 4.98 0.91
C CYS A 38 -4.01 6.06 1.31
N PHE A 39 -4.94 6.38 0.44
CA PHE A 39 -6.00 7.31 0.79
C PHE A 39 -7.39 6.72 0.62
N LYS A 40 -7.50 5.52 0.15
CA LYS A 40 -8.82 4.88 0.03
C LYS A 40 -8.65 3.38 0.16
N VAL A 41 -9.57 2.76 0.87
CA VAL A 41 -9.65 1.31 0.96
C VAL A 41 -11.08 0.91 0.65
N LEU A 42 -11.26 0.08 -0.37
CA LEU A 42 -12.58 -0.36 -0.79
C LEU A 42 -12.83 -1.80 -0.38
N CYS A 43 -13.97 -2.03 0.20
CA CYS A 43 -14.43 -3.38 0.54
C CYS A 43 -15.83 -3.56 -0.03
N GLY A 44 -15.95 -4.46 -1.02
CA GLY A 44 -17.21 -4.67 -1.69
C GLY A 44 -17.75 -3.42 -2.37
N GLY A 45 -16.84 -2.55 -2.85
CA GLY A 45 -17.23 -1.31 -3.51
C GLY A 45 -17.48 -0.15 -2.55
N GLN A 46 -17.30 -0.37 -1.25
CA GLN A 46 -17.51 0.66 -0.24
C GLN A 46 -16.18 1.14 0.33
N ASP A 47 -16.04 2.46 0.45
CA ASP A 47 -14.85 3.04 1.06
C ASP A 47 -14.92 2.88 2.57
N ILE A 48 -13.96 2.17 3.14
CA ILE A 48 -13.93 1.89 4.57
C ILE A 48 -12.72 2.48 5.27
N ILE A 49 -11.98 3.35 4.60
CA ILE A 49 -10.74 3.87 5.19
C ILE A 49 -10.98 4.61 6.51
N ASP A 50 -12.13 5.26 6.63
CA ASP A 50 -12.45 6.04 7.82
C ASP A 50 -12.70 5.18 9.05
N ILE A 51 -13.01 3.91 8.87
CA ILE A 51 -13.28 3.02 10.00
C ILE A 51 -12.10 2.12 10.32
N LEU A 52 -11.02 2.21 9.56
CA LEU A 52 -9.83 1.41 9.78
C LEU A 52 -8.88 2.12 10.73
N GLU A 53 -8.25 1.34 11.60
CA GLU A 53 -7.21 1.88 12.48
C GLU A 53 -5.94 2.12 11.69
N GLN A 54 -5.12 3.03 12.17
CA GLN A 54 -3.87 3.36 11.49
C GLN A 54 -2.97 2.15 11.34
N GLU A 55 -2.94 1.27 12.33
CA GLU A 55 -2.14 0.04 12.27
C GLU A 55 -2.57 -0.83 11.09
N VAL A 56 -3.86 -0.93 10.87
CA VAL A 56 -4.38 -1.72 9.74
C VAL A 56 -4.00 -1.07 8.43
N ILE A 57 -4.15 0.24 8.35
CA ILE A 57 -3.79 0.98 7.14
C ILE A 57 -2.30 0.79 6.83
N ASP A 58 -1.44 0.89 7.83
CA ASP A 58 -0.01 0.69 7.66
C ASP A 58 0.29 -0.70 7.11
N GLU A 59 -0.38 -1.71 7.64
CA GLU A 59 -0.21 -3.08 7.20
C GLU A 59 -0.66 -3.25 5.76
N LEU A 60 -1.78 -2.65 5.40
CA LEU A 60 -2.27 -2.69 4.03
C LEU A 60 -1.31 -2.00 3.07
N GLU A 61 -0.72 -0.90 3.50
CA GLU A 61 0.27 -0.20 2.68
C GLU A 61 1.50 -1.07 2.45
N GLU A 62 1.97 -1.77 3.46
CA GLU A 62 3.10 -2.68 3.32
C GLU A 62 2.78 -3.81 2.34
N GLN A 63 1.61 -4.41 2.48
CA GLN A 63 1.21 -5.48 1.58
C GLN A 63 1.06 -4.97 0.14
N ALA A 64 0.55 -3.76 -0.02
CA ALA A 64 0.41 -3.17 -1.34
C ALA A 64 1.77 -2.98 -1.99
N ILE A 65 2.75 -2.51 -1.24
CA ILE A 65 4.10 -2.34 -1.74
C ILE A 65 4.68 -3.68 -2.20
N GLU A 66 4.52 -4.71 -1.39
CA GLU A 66 5.01 -6.04 -1.74
C GLU A 66 4.39 -6.54 -3.03
N ILE A 67 3.09 -6.36 -3.19
CA ILE A 67 2.38 -6.81 -4.38
C ILE A 67 2.86 -6.04 -5.61
N ILE A 68 3.01 -4.73 -5.48
CA ILE A 68 3.46 -3.90 -6.58
C ILE A 68 4.86 -4.30 -7.01
N GLU A 69 5.76 -4.48 -6.04
CA GLU A 69 7.16 -4.78 -6.34
C GLU A 69 7.34 -6.21 -6.85
N ASP A 70 6.50 -7.12 -6.43
CA ASP A 70 6.56 -8.50 -6.86
C ASP A 70 6.22 -8.66 -8.35
N LYS A 71 5.52 -7.71 -8.92
CA LYS A 71 5.12 -7.75 -10.33
C LYS A 71 6.13 -7.11 -11.27
N TRP A 72 7.18 -6.55 -10.76
CA TRP A 72 8.24 -5.93 -11.58
C TRP A 72 9.33 -6.95 -11.97
#